data_a7f242ccd081a06e96fdc1c3141c5da0
#
_entry.id   a7f242ccd081a06e96fdc1c3141c5da0
#
_cell.length_a   1.000
_cell.length_b   1.000
_cell.length_c   1.000
_cell.angle_alpha   90.00
_cell.angle_beta   90.00
_cell.angle_gamma   90.00
#
_symmetry.space_group_name_H-M   'P 1'
#
loop_
_entity.id
_entity.type
_entity.pdbx_description
1 polymer ?
#
loop_
_entity_poly.entity_id
_entity_poly.type
_entity_poly.pdbx_seq_one_letter_code
_entity_poly.pdbx_strand_id
1 'polypeptide(L)'
;VYKRQALQNDGFVKKISSYVTKKVAEKLSGMCKTDRENYEKYWDDISPFIKFGCIRDQKFNDKMKDYIIFKNMEGKYVTLPDYLEAGKEKYENNVFYITDEVAQSQYINMFKEQEIDAIYLTHQIDTTFITHLEQRNPEVKFLRIDSELTDNFKETIDENEEKELTEKLSEKFKKATGVENLIVKVEKLKNADMPSMITVSEQTRRMSEMMEMYGMSNSSTGLGAEGETLVLNMNNDLVQYVLNNDESENTTTICQQLYDLARLANHPLKPEEMTAFVARSNKI
;
A
#
# COMPACT_ATOMS: atom_id res chain seq x y z
N VAL A 1 0.55 -38.77 6.29
CA VAL A 1 1.08 -37.97 5.18
C VAL A 1 1.01 -38.75 3.87
N TYR A 2 1.49 -39.99 3.82
CA TYR A 2 1.49 -40.85 2.59
C TYR A 2 0.09 -41.08 2.01
N LYS A 3 -0.94 -41.32 2.84
CA LYS A 3 -2.31 -41.53 2.38
C LYS A 3 -2.94 -40.30 1.74
N ARG A 4 -2.60 -39.11 2.22
CA ARG A 4 -3.06 -37.82 1.64
C ARG A 4 -2.46 -37.55 0.27
N GLN A 5 -1.17 -37.78 0.11
CA GLN A 5 -0.47 -37.60 -1.17
C GLN A 5 -0.93 -38.60 -2.23
N ALA A 6 -1.20 -39.84 -1.84
CA ALA A 6 -1.72 -40.89 -2.73
C ALA A 6 -3.13 -40.48 -3.26
N LEU A 7 -4.02 -39.97 -2.41
CA LEU A 7 -5.34 -39.46 -2.82
C LEU A 7 -5.24 -38.24 -3.74
N GLN A 8 -4.33 -37.31 -3.47
CA GLN A 8 -4.13 -36.12 -4.32
C GLN A 8 -3.61 -36.48 -5.72
N ASN A 9 -2.90 -37.60 -5.87
CA ASN A 9 -2.36 -38.05 -7.14
C ASN A 9 -3.28 -39.04 -7.88
N ASP A 10 -4.37 -39.47 -7.27
CA ASP A 10 -5.31 -40.38 -7.89
C ASP A 10 -6.03 -39.72 -9.07
N GLY A 11 -6.05 -40.40 -10.23
CA GLY A 11 -6.62 -39.88 -11.47
C GLY A 11 -8.13 -39.63 -11.39
N PHE A 12 -8.84 -40.38 -10.54
CA PHE A 12 -10.28 -40.19 -10.33
C PHE A 12 -10.54 -38.96 -9.49
N VAL A 13 -9.78 -38.76 -8.40
CA VAL A 13 -9.85 -37.57 -7.55
C VAL A 13 -9.52 -36.30 -8.34
N LYS A 14 -8.52 -36.32 -9.22
CA LYS A 14 -8.23 -35.22 -10.14
C LYS A 14 -9.37 -34.89 -11.09
N LYS A 15 -10.04 -35.89 -11.64
CA LYS A 15 -11.22 -35.68 -12.51
C LYS A 15 -12.39 -35.05 -11.75
N ILE A 16 -12.69 -35.54 -10.55
CA ILE A 16 -13.74 -34.97 -9.68
C ILE A 16 -13.39 -33.54 -9.32
N SER A 17 -12.17 -33.28 -8.86
CA SER A 17 -11.70 -31.93 -8.53
C SER A 17 -11.87 -30.97 -9.71
N SER A 18 -11.40 -31.36 -10.88
CA SER A 18 -11.54 -30.55 -12.11
C SER A 18 -13.00 -30.29 -12.49
N TYR A 19 -13.88 -31.28 -12.32
CA TYR A 19 -15.31 -31.13 -12.58
C TYR A 19 -15.95 -30.15 -11.57
N VAL A 20 -15.67 -30.30 -10.28
CA VAL A 20 -16.19 -29.42 -9.22
C VAL A 20 -15.70 -27.99 -9.44
N THR A 21 -14.40 -27.80 -9.68
CA THR A 21 -13.80 -26.49 -9.96
C THR A 21 -14.48 -25.80 -11.15
N LYS A 22 -14.75 -26.56 -12.22
CA LYS A 22 -15.49 -26.05 -13.40
C LYS A 22 -16.89 -25.61 -13.01
N LYS A 23 -17.63 -26.43 -12.22
CA LYS A 23 -19.01 -26.13 -11.83
C LYS A 23 -19.07 -24.92 -10.87
N VAL A 24 -18.11 -24.79 -9.98
CA VAL A 24 -17.99 -23.61 -9.10
C VAL A 24 -17.78 -22.35 -9.94
N ALA A 25 -16.83 -22.35 -10.89
CA ALA A 25 -16.60 -21.21 -11.77
C ALA A 25 -17.85 -20.84 -12.60
N GLU A 26 -18.55 -21.85 -13.16
CA GLU A 26 -19.80 -21.64 -13.91
C GLU A 26 -20.89 -21.02 -13.04
N LYS A 27 -21.04 -21.48 -11.79
CA LYS A 27 -22.04 -20.94 -10.84
C LYS A 27 -21.70 -19.50 -10.46
N LEU A 28 -20.44 -19.22 -10.08
CA LEU A 28 -19.98 -17.88 -9.65
C LEU A 28 -20.08 -16.87 -10.80
N SER A 29 -19.61 -17.22 -11.99
CA SER A 29 -19.72 -16.34 -13.16
C SER A 29 -21.20 -16.10 -13.56
N GLY A 30 -22.03 -17.10 -13.40
CA GLY A 30 -23.47 -16.95 -13.59
C GLY A 30 -24.08 -15.98 -12.58
N MET A 31 -23.78 -16.12 -11.28
CA MET A 31 -24.25 -15.19 -10.24
C MET A 31 -23.80 -13.76 -10.49
N CYS A 32 -22.53 -13.57 -10.85
CA CYS A 32 -22.01 -12.24 -11.17
C CYS A 32 -22.80 -11.54 -12.28
N LYS A 33 -23.32 -12.32 -13.26
CA LYS A 33 -24.08 -11.79 -14.42
C LYS A 33 -25.57 -11.58 -14.13
N THR A 34 -26.18 -12.49 -13.38
CA THR A 34 -27.66 -12.56 -13.27
C THR A 34 -28.18 -12.21 -11.89
N ASP A 35 -27.33 -12.19 -10.89
CA ASP A 35 -27.66 -11.96 -9.48
C ASP A 35 -26.50 -11.23 -8.78
N ARG A 36 -26.15 -10.07 -9.33
CA ARG A 36 -24.99 -9.27 -8.93
C ARG A 36 -25.03 -8.88 -7.46
N GLU A 37 -26.20 -8.53 -6.94
CA GLU A 37 -26.39 -8.13 -5.53
C GLU A 37 -25.98 -9.25 -4.57
N ASN A 38 -26.45 -10.48 -4.80
CA ASN A 38 -26.04 -11.62 -3.97
C ASN A 38 -24.56 -11.99 -4.19
N TYR A 39 -24.02 -11.83 -5.39
CA TYR A 39 -22.61 -12.06 -5.66
C TYR A 39 -21.72 -11.12 -4.83
N GLU A 40 -22.03 -9.84 -4.80
CA GLU A 40 -21.31 -8.81 -4.02
C GLU A 40 -21.47 -9.06 -2.51
N LYS A 41 -22.67 -9.40 -2.05
CA LYS A 41 -22.96 -9.69 -0.64
C LYS A 41 -22.08 -10.79 -0.05
N TYR A 42 -21.74 -11.81 -0.83
CA TYR A 42 -20.94 -12.95 -0.37
C TYR A 42 -19.46 -12.83 -0.80
N TRP A 43 -19.12 -11.81 -1.57
CA TRP A 43 -17.80 -11.71 -2.17
C TRP A 43 -16.66 -11.65 -1.15
N ASP A 44 -16.82 -10.86 -0.10
CA ASP A 44 -15.76 -10.69 0.92
C ASP A 44 -15.46 -12.03 1.62
N ASP A 45 -16.49 -12.88 1.84
CA ASP A 45 -16.32 -14.19 2.46
C ASP A 45 -15.66 -15.22 1.52
N ILE A 46 -15.97 -15.17 0.23
CA ILE A 46 -15.53 -16.19 -0.73
C ILE A 46 -14.29 -15.77 -1.54
N SER A 47 -13.98 -14.49 -1.62
CA SER A 47 -12.90 -13.95 -2.45
C SER A 47 -11.53 -14.55 -2.16
N PRO A 48 -11.12 -14.84 -0.90
CA PRO A 48 -9.83 -15.46 -0.65
C PRO A 48 -9.68 -16.84 -1.30
N PHE A 49 -10.76 -17.63 -1.31
CA PHE A 49 -10.77 -18.96 -1.92
C PHE A 49 -10.75 -18.88 -3.45
N ILE A 50 -11.47 -17.90 -4.01
CA ILE A 50 -11.47 -17.66 -5.46
C ILE A 50 -10.10 -17.19 -5.93
N LYS A 51 -9.49 -16.22 -5.24
CA LYS A 51 -8.15 -15.73 -5.50
C LYS A 51 -7.12 -16.84 -5.43
N PHE A 52 -7.17 -17.68 -4.38
CA PHE A 52 -6.33 -18.87 -4.25
C PHE A 52 -6.53 -19.85 -5.42
N GLY A 53 -7.78 -20.10 -5.81
CA GLY A 53 -8.10 -20.94 -6.98
C GLY A 53 -7.50 -20.41 -8.28
N CYS A 54 -7.56 -19.11 -8.50
CA CYS A 54 -6.98 -18.44 -9.68
C CYS A 54 -5.46 -18.57 -9.72
N ILE A 55 -4.78 -18.46 -8.58
CA ILE A 55 -3.34 -18.64 -8.49
C ILE A 55 -2.93 -20.10 -8.78
N ARG A 56 -3.71 -21.06 -8.30
CA ARG A 56 -3.38 -22.49 -8.36
C ARG A 56 -3.78 -23.19 -9.65
N ASP A 57 -4.85 -22.76 -10.30
CA ASP A 57 -5.43 -23.42 -11.47
C ASP A 57 -5.69 -22.40 -12.60
N GLN A 58 -4.87 -22.51 -13.65
CA GLN A 58 -4.96 -21.67 -14.84
C GLN A 58 -6.36 -21.72 -15.48
N LYS A 59 -6.97 -22.91 -15.58
CA LYS A 59 -8.30 -23.06 -16.18
C LYS A 59 -9.40 -22.42 -15.36
N PHE A 60 -9.25 -22.43 -14.04
CA PHE A 60 -10.14 -21.71 -13.14
C PHE A 60 -9.97 -20.19 -13.30
N ASN A 61 -8.73 -19.73 -13.33
CA ASN A 61 -8.44 -18.31 -13.55
C ASN A 61 -9.02 -17.82 -14.90
N ASP A 62 -8.82 -18.55 -15.98
CA ASP A 62 -9.33 -18.17 -17.31
C ASP A 62 -10.86 -18.03 -17.32
N LYS A 63 -11.56 -18.74 -16.42
CA LYS A 63 -13.02 -18.64 -16.27
C LYS A 63 -13.46 -17.53 -15.31
N MET A 64 -12.64 -17.19 -14.33
CA MET A 64 -13.00 -16.27 -13.25
C MET A 64 -12.44 -14.85 -13.42
N LYS A 65 -11.39 -14.65 -14.21
CA LYS A 65 -10.66 -13.39 -14.34
C LYS A 65 -11.55 -12.16 -14.60
N ASP A 66 -12.61 -12.31 -15.39
CA ASP A 66 -13.53 -11.23 -15.74
C ASP A 66 -14.65 -11.03 -14.69
N TYR A 67 -14.68 -11.87 -13.66
CA TYR A 67 -15.70 -11.87 -12.59
C TYR A 67 -15.11 -11.61 -11.20
N ILE A 68 -13.82 -11.35 -11.14
CA ILE A 68 -13.15 -10.87 -9.93
C ILE A 68 -13.52 -9.42 -9.70
N ILE A 69 -14.04 -9.13 -8.53
CA ILE A 69 -14.46 -7.79 -8.16
C ILE A 69 -13.69 -7.30 -6.95
N PHE A 70 -13.54 -6.00 -6.87
CA PHE A 70 -12.81 -5.30 -5.81
C PHE A 70 -13.72 -4.22 -5.23
N LYS A 71 -13.77 -4.10 -3.93
CA LYS A 71 -14.48 -3.02 -3.27
C LYS A 71 -13.62 -1.75 -3.36
N ASN A 72 -14.19 -0.67 -3.85
CA ASN A 72 -13.50 0.62 -3.96
C ASN A 72 -13.77 1.54 -2.75
N MET A 73 -13.16 2.74 -2.76
CA MET A 73 -13.30 3.71 -1.67
C MET A 73 -14.73 4.25 -1.49
N GLU A 74 -15.57 4.15 -2.51
CA GLU A 74 -17.01 4.49 -2.43
C GLU A 74 -17.85 3.33 -1.88
N GLY A 75 -17.26 2.17 -1.59
CA GLY A 75 -17.94 0.97 -1.16
C GLY A 75 -18.62 0.18 -2.28
N LYS A 76 -18.37 0.54 -3.53
CA LYS A 76 -18.87 -0.17 -4.72
C LYS A 76 -17.93 -1.27 -5.14
N TYR A 77 -18.48 -2.32 -5.75
CA TYR A 77 -17.68 -3.41 -6.32
C TYR A 77 -17.44 -3.18 -7.81
N VAL A 78 -16.18 -3.10 -8.21
CA VAL A 78 -15.73 -2.89 -9.58
C VAL A 78 -14.84 -4.04 -10.06
N THR A 79 -14.81 -4.31 -11.35
CA THR A 79 -13.83 -5.23 -11.95
C THR A 79 -12.52 -4.49 -12.22
N LEU A 80 -11.42 -5.21 -12.43
CA LEU A 80 -10.15 -4.59 -12.81
C LEU A 80 -10.26 -3.75 -14.11
N PRO A 81 -10.90 -4.24 -15.19
CA PRO A 81 -11.11 -3.41 -16.36
C PRO A 81 -11.93 -2.14 -16.10
N ASP A 82 -13.01 -2.23 -15.30
CA ASP A 82 -13.84 -1.05 -14.97
C ASP A 82 -13.05 -0.01 -14.18
N TYR A 83 -12.22 -0.45 -13.21
CA TYR A 83 -11.35 0.43 -12.44
C TYR A 83 -10.33 1.15 -13.35
N LEU A 84 -9.65 0.42 -14.22
CA LEU A 84 -8.65 0.98 -15.13
C LEU A 84 -9.27 1.95 -16.14
N GLU A 85 -10.45 1.65 -16.68
CA GLU A 85 -11.13 2.56 -17.60
C GLU A 85 -11.59 3.85 -16.91
N ALA A 86 -12.10 3.76 -15.68
CA ALA A 86 -12.51 4.92 -14.90
C ALA A 86 -11.32 5.83 -14.54
N GLY A 87 -10.14 5.25 -14.33
CA GLY A 87 -8.93 5.97 -13.94
C GLY A 87 -7.96 6.35 -15.05
N LYS A 88 -8.28 6.01 -16.30
CA LYS A 88 -7.36 6.08 -17.44
C LYS A 88 -6.70 7.43 -17.66
N GLU A 89 -7.43 8.52 -17.48
CA GLU A 89 -6.91 9.88 -17.66
C GLU A 89 -6.11 10.39 -16.44
N LYS A 90 -6.33 9.81 -15.25
CA LYS A 90 -5.74 10.31 -14.01
C LYS A 90 -4.51 9.52 -13.58
N TYR A 91 -4.53 8.20 -13.72
CA TYR A 91 -3.48 7.32 -13.20
C TYR A 91 -3.13 6.15 -14.11
N GLU A 92 -3.49 6.24 -15.39
CA GLU A 92 -3.13 5.28 -16.45
C GLU A 92 -3.46 3.83 -16.07
N ASN A 93 -2.43 2.97 -16.02
CA ASN A 93 -2.55 1.56 -15.68
C ASN A 93 -2.18 1.23 -14.23
N ASN A 94 -2.13 2.24 -13.34
CA ASN A 94 -1.89 2.01 -11.93
C ASN A 94 -3.19 1.66 -11.20
N VAL A 95 -3.13 0.66 -10.35
CA VAL A 95 -4.23 0.27 -9.44
C VAL A 95 -3.79 0.56 -8.02
N PHE A 96 -4.39 1.57 -7.42
CA PHE A 96 -4.11 1.90 -6.02
C PHE A 96 -4.90 1.01 -5.08
N TYR A 97 -4.28 0.60 -3.97
CA TYR A 97 -4.96 -0.24 -3.01
C TYR A 97 -4.67 0.09 -1.55
N ILE A 98 -5.64 -0.26 -0.71
CA ILE A 98 -5.69 -0.04 0.73
C ILE A 98 -5.66 -1.40 1.42
N THR A 99 -4.81 -1.55 2.44
CA THR A 99 -4.73 -2.76 3.26
C THR A 99 -5.28 -2.57 4.67
N ASP A 100 -5.19 -1.35 5.21
CA ASP A 100 -5.66 -0.98 6.53
C ASP A 100 -6.25 0.44 6.50
N GLU A 101 -7.57 0.53 6.65
CA GLU A 101 -8.30 1.81 6.56
C GLU A 101 -7.94 2.77 7.70
N VAL A 102 -7.59 2.25 8.87
CA VAL A 102 -7.27 3.08 10.03
C VAL A 102 -5.83 3.60 9.92
N ALA A 103 -4.88 2.72 9.69
CA ALA A 103 -3.47 3.09 9.56
C ALA A 103 -3.22 3.98 8.34
N GLN A 104 -3.97 3.79 7.25
CA GLN A 104 -3.81 4.52 6.01
C GLN A 104 -4.80 5.68 5.84
N SER A 105 -5.51 6.08 6.90
CA SER A 105 -6.57 7.10 6.84
C SER A 105 -6.13 8.44 6.26
N GLN A 106 -4.89 8.87 6.55
CA GLN A 106 -4.33 10.12 6.02
C GLN A 106 -4.15 10.04 4.50
N TYR A 107 -3.65 8.92 3.99
CA TYR A 107 -3.49 8.71 2.54
C TYR A 107 -4.85 8.57 1.85
N ILE A 108 -5.81 7.90 2.47
CA ILE A 108 -7.19 7.80 1.97
C ILE A 108 -7.80 9.19 1.77
N ASN A 109 -7.62 10.10 2.73
CA ASN A 109 -8.11 11.47 2.61
C ASN A 109 -7.44 12.22 1.45
N MET A 110 -6.12 12.09 1.31
CA MET A 110 -5.37 12.68 0.21
C MET A 110 -5.85 12.18 -1.16
N PHE A 111 -6.14 10.88 -1.29
CA PHE A 111 -6.68 10.28 -2.51
C PHE A 111 -8.08 10.81 -2.83
N LYS A 112 -8.95 10.95 -1.80
CA LYS A 112 -10.29 11.52 -1.95
C LYS A 112 -10.26 12.97 -2.42
N GLU A 113 -9.36 13.79 -1.86
CA GLU A 113 -9.19 15.20 -2.26
C GLU A 113 -8.78 15.37 -3.74
N GLN A 114 -8.01 14.43 -4.26
CA GLN A 114 -7.60 14.40 -5.67
C GLN A 114 -8.58 13.62 -6.57
N GLU A 115 -9.68 13.11 -6.01
CA GLU A 115 -10.66 12.27 -6.72
C GLU A 115 -9.98 11.06 -7.40
N ILE A 116 -9.01 10.46 -6.76
CA ILE A 116 -8.34 9.23 -7.17
C ILE A 116 -8.94 8.09 -6.38
N ASP A 117 -9.41 7.04 -7.06
CA ASP A 117 -9.99 5.87 -6.41
C ASP A 117 -8.92 4.85 -6.03
N ALA A 118 -9.21 4.04 -5.02
CA ALA A 118 -8.40 2.91 -4.61
C ALA A 118 -9.30 1.73 -4.22
N ILE A 119 -8.77 0.51 -4.31
CA ILE A 119 -9.48 -0.72 -3.96
C ILE A 119 -8.99 -1.28 -2.62
N TYR A 120 -9.88 -1.94 -1.89
CA TYR A 120 -9.54 -2.61 -0.64
C TYR A 120 -8.98 -4.01 -0.89
N LEU A 121 -7.78 -4.28 -0.37
CA LEU A 121 -7.09 -5.56 -0.41
C LEU A 121 -6.65 -5.93 1.02
N THR A 122 -7.56 -6.48 1.81
CA THR A 122 -7.40 -6.67 3.27
C THR A 122 -7.03 -8.10 3.66
N HIS A 123 -6.94 -9.02 2.71
CA HIS A 123 -6.64 -10.42 2.99
C HIS A 123 -5.16 -10.73 2.69
N GLN A 124 -4.55 -11.60 3.48
CA GLN A 124 -3.15 -12.03 3.27
C GLN A 124 -2.86 -12.60 1.87
N ILE A 125 -3.87 -13.21 1.22
CA ILE A 125 -3.72 -13.75 -0.13
C ILE A 125 -3.55 -12.65 -1.19
N ASP A 126 -3.97 -11.42 -0.88
CA ASP A 126 -4.05 -10.34 -1.86
C ASP A 126 -2.69 -9.96 -2.43
N THR A 127 -1.63 -9.90 -1.62
CA THR A 127 -0.26 -9.63 -2.10
C THR A 127 0.21 -10.65 -3.14
N THR A 128 -0.07 -11.94 -2.91
CA THR A 128 0.25 -12.99 -3.90
C THR A 128 -0.66 -12.88 -5.12
N PHE A 129 -1.92 -12.51 -4.91
CA PHE A 129 -2.89 -12.40 -6.00
C PHE A 129 -2.62 -11.22 -6.93
N ILE A 130 -2.26 -10.04 -6.40
CA ILE A 130 -1.88 -8.89 -7.25
C ILE A 130 -0.61 -9.17 -8.05
N THR A 131 0.37 -9.85 -7.48
CA THR A 131 1.55 -10.31 -8.22
C THR A 131 1.16 -11.24 -9.38
N HIS A 132 0.20 -12.14 -9.16
CA HIS A 132 -0.35 -13.00 -10.21
C HIS A 132 -1.08 -12.20 -11.30
N LEU A 133 -1.81 -11.13 -10.94
CA LEU A 133 -2.48 -10.24 -11.91
C LEU A 133 -1.47 -9.45 -12.73
N GLU A 134 -0.43 -8.89 -12.13
CA GLU A 134 0.64 -8.15 -12.81
C GLU A 134 1.41 -9.03 -13.81
N GLN A 135 1.71 -10.28 -13.44
CA GLN A 135 2.36 -11.23 -14.36
C GLN A 135 1.53 -11.51 -15.62
N ARG A 136 0.21 -11.36 -15.55
CA ARG A 136 -0.72 -11.57 -16.67
C ARG A 136 -1.07 -10.30 -17.43
N ASN A 137 -0.92 -9.17 -16.81
CA ASN A 137 -1.15 -7.83 -17.34
C ASN A 137 0.10 -6.98 -17.06
N PRO A 138 1.20 -7.16 -17.81
CA PRO A 138 2.48 -6.53 -17.49
C PRO A 138 2.46 -4.99 -17.51
N GLU A 139 1.45 -4.41 -18.18
CA GLU A 139 1.20 -2.97 -18.20
C GLU A 139 0.53 -2.44 -16.92
N VAL A 140 -0.11 -3.31 -16.13
CA VAL A 140 -0.82 -2.92 -14.91
C VAL A 140 0.12 -3.03 -13.71
N LYS A 141 0.12 -2.01 -12.86
CA LYS A 141 0.87 -1.99 -11.61
C LYS A 141 -0.05 -1.76 -10.43
N PHE A 142 0.11 -2.57 -9.39
CA PHE A 142 -0.58 -2.38 -8.13
C PHE A 142 0.33 -1.63 -7.16
N LEU A 143 -0.14 -0.48 -6.68
CA LEU A 143 0.58 0.41 -5.78
C LEU A 143 -0.26 0.62 -4.51
N ARG A 144 0.32 0.35 -3.35
CA ARG A 144 -0.35 0.69 -2.09
C ARG A 144 -0.38 2.21 -1.92
N ILE A 145 -1.47 2.74 -1.38
CA ILE A 145 -1.69 4.21 -1.31
C ILE A 145 -0.62 4.96 -0.50
N ASP A 146 0.14 4.29 0.34
CA ASP A 146 1.27 4.81 1.12
C ASP A 146 2.64 4.43 0.53
N SER A 147 2.67 3.92 -0.70
CA SER A 147 3.90 3.72 -1.47
C SER A 147 4.39 5.04 -2.09
N GLU A 148 5.22 4.97 -3.12
CA GLU A 148 5.71 6.17 -3.79
C GLU A 148 4.56 7.05 -4.31
N LEU A 149 4.65 8.34 -4.02
CA LEU A 149 3.67 9.32 -4.52
C LEU A 149 3.77 9.48 -6.03
N THR A 150 2.65 9.38 -6.71
CA THR A 150 2.56 9.70 -8.14
C THR A 150 2.50 11.21 -8.37
N ASP A 151 2.75 11.64 -9.59
CA ASP A 151 2.77 13.06 -9.97
C ASP A 151 1.42 13.77 -9.73
N ASN A 152 0.33 13.00 -9.61
CA ASN A 152 -0.99 13.55 -9.29
C ASN A 152 -1.05 14.29 -7.95
N PHE A 153 -0.21 13.92 -6.98
CA PHE A 153 -0.16 14.50 -5.64
C PHE A 153 0.87 15.62 -5.50
N LYS A 154 1.68 15.83 -6.53
CA LYS A 154 2.82 16.75 -6.49
C LYS A 154 2.62 17.94 -7.40
N GLU A 155 3.27 19.03 -7.04
CA GLU A 155 3.55 20.17 -7.91
C GLU A 155 4.97 20.02 -8.47
N THR A 156 5.23 20.67 -9.61
CA THR A 156 6.56 20.63 -10.23
C THR A 156 7.57 21.41 -9.39
N ILE A 157 8.72 20.82 -9.16
CA ILE A 157 9.89 21.45 -8.55
C ILE A 157 11.07 21.30 -9.52
N ASP A 158 11.97 22.31 -9.55
CA ASP A 158 13.20 22.20 -10.34
C ASP A 158 14.13 21.15 -9.72
N GLU A 159 14.72 20.29 -10.54
CA GLU A 159 15.57 19.17 -10.06
C GLU A 159 16.79 19.63 -9.24
N ASN A 160 17.35 20.81 -9.55
CA ASN A 160 18.51 21.34 -8.81
C ASN A 160 18.04 21.91 -7.47
N GLU A 161 16.89 22.61 -7.46
CA GLU A 161 16.24 23.09 -6.23
C GLU A 161 15.90 21.93 -5.31
N GLU A 162 15.27 20.86 -5.83
CA GLU A 162 14.94 19.64 -5.08
C GLU A 162 16.17 19.02 -4.42
N LYS A 163 17.27 18.86 -5.15
CA LYS A 163 18.52 18.30 -4.62
C LYS A 163 19.11 19.14 -3.50
N GLU A 164 19.22 20.47 -3.71
CA GLU A 164 19.78 21.38 -2.71
C GLU A 164 18.95 21.38 -1.42
N LEU A 165 17.61 21.43 -1.55
CA LEU A 165 16.70 21.40 -0.42
C LEU A 165 16.73 20.05 0.32
N THR A 166 16.80 18.95 -0.43
CA THR A 166 16.91 17.59 0.12
C THR A 166 18.20 17.43 0.93
N GLU A 167 19.34 17.89 0.43
CA GLU A 167 20.62 17.84 1.16
C GLU A 167 20.52 18.61 2.48
N LYS A 168 20.09 19.86 2.44
CA LYS A 168 19.95 20.73 3.64
C LYS A 168 19.03 20.13 4.70
N LEU A 169 17.85 19.68 4.30
CA LEU A 169 16.88 19.11 5.23
C LEU A 169 17.32 17.73 5.73
N SER A 170 17.94 16.91 4.89
CA SER A 170 18.50 15.62 5.26
C SER A 170 19.48 15.72 6.42
N GLU A 171 20.42 16.67 6.36
CA GLU A 171 21.40 16.91 7.43
C GLU A 171 20.70 17.30 8.74
N LYS A 172 19.74 18.24 8.69
CA LYS A 172 19.01 18.69 9.87
C LYS A 172 18.20 17.56 10.51
N PHE A 173 17.47 16.76 9.69
CA PHE A 173 16.66 15.66 10.20
C PHE A 173 17.51 14.51 10.74
N LYS A 174 18.59 14.10 10.06
CA LYS A 174 19.54 13.09 10.57
C LYS A 174 20.12 13.49 11.92
N LYS A 175 20.55 14.73 12.06
CA LYS A 175 21.11 15.25 13.31
C LYS A 175 20.05 15.30 14.44
N ALA A 176 18.84 15.75 14.12
CA ALA A 176 17.76 15.87 15.08
C ALA A 176 17.24 14.52 15.56
N THR A 177 17.11 13.55 14.66
CA THR A 177 16.55 12.22 14.97
C THR A 177 17.59 11.21 15.46
N GLY A 178 18.87 11.43 15.15
CA GLY A 178 19.95 10.47 15.42
C GLY A 178 19.94 9.25 14.49
N VAL A 179 19.15 9.27 13.42
CA VAL A 179 19.04 8.18 12.44
C VAL A 179 19.98 8.48 11.27
N GLU A 180 21.19 7.89 11.29
CA GLU A 180 22.23 8.15 10.29
C GLU A 180 21.81 7.75 8.86
N ASN A 181 21.12 6.63 8.73
CA ASN A 181 20.70 6.08 7.43
C ASN A 181 19.31 6.59 6.97
N LEU A 182 18.79 7.68 7.56
CA LEU A 182 17.51 8.25 7.17
C LEU A 182 17.56 8.73 5.72
N ILE A 183 16.72 8.20 4.87
CA ILE A 183 16.51 8.68 3.51
C ILE A 183 15.46 9.79 3.58
N VAL A 184 15.83 10.98 3.13
CA VAL A 184 14.92 12.14 3.08
C VAL A 184 14.71 12.51 1.63
N LYS A 185 13.49 12.83 1.26
CA LYS A 185 13.11 13.38 -0.04
C LYS A 185 12.24 14.61 0.17
N VAL A 186 12.45 15.62 -0.65
CA VAL A 186 11.67 16.86 -0.63
C VAL A 186 10.71 16.86 -1.80
N GLU A 187 9.44 17.16 -1.54
CA GLU A 187 8.40 17.24 -2.55
C GLU A 187 7.53 18.49 -2.30
N LYS A 188 6.91 19.03 -3.33
CA LYS A 188 5.85 20.04 -3.20
C LYS A 188 4.51 19.33 -3.32
N LEU A 189 3.86 19.01 -2.20
CA LEU A 189 2.55 18.35 -2.21
C LEU A 189 1.43 19.40 -2.36
N LYS A 190 0.41 19.06 -3.14
CA LYS A 190 -0.77 19.92 -3.33
C LYS A 190 -1.52 20.19 -2.02
N ASN A 191 -1.54 19.22 -1.10
CA ASN A 191 -2.07 19.41 0.25
C ASN A 191 -0.98 19.99 1.16
N ALA A 192 -1.07 21.28 1.48
CA ALA A 192 -0.11 21.97 2.34
C ALA A 192 -0.23 21.60 3.82
N ASP A 193 -1.37 21.05 4.27
CA ASP A 193 -1.58 20.68 5.68
C ASP A 193 -0.80 19.46 6.10
N MET A 194 -0.30 18.66 5.13
CA MET A 194 0.53 17.50 5.39
C MET A 194 2.01 17.88 5.37
N PRO A 195 2.70 17.96 6.54
CA PRO A 195 4.09 18.39 6.60
C PRO A 195 5.08 17.31 6.17
N SER A 196 4.81 16.07 6.51
CA SER A 196 5.71 14.95 6.30
C SER A 196 4.97 13.62 6.24
N MET A 197 5.54 12.66 5.54
CA MET A 197 5.04 11.29 5.47
C MET A 197 6.19 10.30 5.30
N ILE A 198 5.97 9.04 5.68
CA ILE A 198 6.87 7.93 5.33
C ILE A 198 6.31 7.23 4.10
N THR A 199 7.15 7.01 3.12
CA THR A 199 6.85 6.15 1.98
C THR A 199 7.81 4.97 1.94
N VAL A 200 7.31 3.82 1.49
CA VAL A 200 8.10 2.61 1.32
C VAL A 200 7.89 2.12 -0.10
N SER A 201 8.97 1.79 -0.81
CA SER A 201 8.80 1.27 -2.17
C SER A 201 7.94 0.00 -2.15
N GLU A 202 7.07 -0.14 -3.14
CA GLU A 202 6.17 -1.28 -3.27
C GLU A 202 6.93 -2.61 -3.25
N GLN A 203 8.10 -2.65 -3.90
CA GLN A 203 8.94 -3.84 -3.95
C GLN A 203 9.52 -4.21 -2.58
N THR A 204 10.05 -3.23 -1.85
CA THR A 204 10.62 -3.43 -0.50
C THR A 204 9.55 -3.94 0.45
N ARG A 205 8.37 -3.35 0.39
CA ARG A 205 7.23 -3.72 1.23
C ARG A 205 6.76 -5.15 0.95
N ARG A 206 6.54 -5.52 -0.31
CA ARG A 206 6.14 -6.89 -0.69
C ARG A 206 7.17 -7.93 -0.27
N MET A 207 8.45 -7.58 -0.37
CA MET A 207 9.52 -8.46 0.08
C MET A 207 9.49 -8.65 1.60
N SER A 208 9.25 -7.58 2.35
CA SER A 208 9.11 -7.62 3.81
C SER A 208 7.91 -8.48 4.25
N GLU A 209 6.74 -8.27 3.64
CA GLU A 209 5.53 -9.07 3.90
C GLU A 209 5.74 -10.56 3.57
N MET A 210 6.44 -10.84 2.48
CA MET A 210 6.78 -12.22 2.12
C MET A 210 7.71 -12.87 3.15
N MET A 211 8.73 -12.15 3.63
CA MET A 211 9.64 -12.64 4.67
C MET A 211 8.89 -12.90 5.97
N GLU A 212 7.96 -12.02 6.35
CA GLU A 212 7.12 -12.19 7.53
C GLU A 212 6.23 -13.45 7.42
N MET A 213 5.61 -13.69 6.27
CA MET A 213 4.83 -14.92 5.99
C MET A 213 5.66 -16.21 6.16
N TYR A 214 6.94 -16.18 5.83
CA TYR A 214 7.83 -17.33 6.01
C TYR A 214 8.46 -17.43 7.41
N GLY A 215 8.06 -16.56 8.35
CA GLY A 215 8.62 -16.53 9.71
C GLY A 215 10.07 -16.08 9.75
N MET A 216 10.56 -15.45 8.69
CA MET A 216 11.91 -14.90 8.57
C MET A 216 12.01 -13.45 9.05
N SER A 217 10.96 -12.92 9.67
CA SER A 217 10.94 -11.58 10.25
C SER A 217 11.93 -11.53 11.41
N ASN A 218 13.11 -11.01 11.13
CA ASN A 218 14.06 -10.66 12.16
C ASN A 218 13.63 -9.34 12.80
N SER A 219 12.90 -9.43 13.90
CA SER A 219 12.59 -8.29 14.77
C SER A 219 13.86 -7.60 15.33
N SER A 220 15.05 -8.18 15.09
CA SER A 220 16.35 -7.65 15.53
C SER A 220 17.14 -6.91 14.45
N THR A 221 16.75 -6.97 13.20
CA THR A 221 17.47 -6.32 12.09
C THR A 221 16.75 -5.08 11.59
N GLY A 222 16.15 -4.25 12.37
CA GLY A 222 15.78 -2.89 11.95
C GLY A 222 15.26 -2.69 10.50
N LEU A 223 14.72 -3.77 9.87
CA LEU A 223 14.16 -3.71 8.51
C LEU A 223 12.95 -2.78 8.40
N GLY A 224 12.44 -2.30 9.54
CA GLY A 224 11.47 -1.21 9.57
C GLY A 224 12.03 0.15 9.17
N ALA A 225 13.36 0.29 9.07
CA ALA A 225 14.01 1.55 8.67
C ALA A 225 14.77 1.43 7.33
N GLU A 226 15.06 0.21 6.86
CA GLU A 226 15.70 0.01 5.55
C GLU A 226 14.65 0.09 4.44
N GLY A 227 14.72 1.17 3.66
CA GLY A 227 13.83 1.43 2.52
C GLY A 227 12.68 2.38 2.82
N GLU A 228 12.57 2.88 4.05
CA GLU A 228 11.67 3.98 4.37
C GLU A 228 12.26 5.32 3.89
N THR A 229 11.44 6.12 3.22
CA THR A 229 11.81 7.47 2.80
C THR A 229 10.92 8.46 3.53
N LEU A 230 11.53 9.39 4.25
CA LEU A 230 10.84 10.53 4.82
C LEU A 230 10.64 11.58 3.73
N VAL A 231 9.40 11.75 3.29
CA VAL A 231 9.01 12.81 2.36
C VAL A 231 8.63 14.05 3.16
N LEU A 232 9.24 15.19 2.84
CA LEU A 232 9.00 16.49 3.44
C LEU A 232 8.29 17.41 2.44
N ASN A 233 7.17 17.98 2.85
CA ASN A 233 6.36 18.83 1.99
C ASN A 233 6.80 20.29 2.06
N MET A 234 7.37 20.81 0.99
CA MET A 234 7.84 22.19 0.88
C MET A 234 6.70 23.23 0.91
N ASN A 235 5.46 22.83 0.67
CA ASN A 235 4.32 23.73 0.79
C ASN A 235 3.79 23.88 2.23
N ASN A 236 4.40 23.17 3.19
CA ASN A 236 4.01 23.24 4.60
C ASN A 236 4.88 24.24 5.39
N ASP A 237 4.23 25.06 6.22
CA ASP A 237 4.89 26.13 6.99
C ASP A 237 5.92 25.64 8.00
N LEU A 238 5.72 24.47 8.64
CA LEU A 238 6.68 23.91 9.58
C LEU A 238 7.96 23.42 8.87
N VAL A 239 7.82 22.85 7.67
CA VAL A 239 8.98 22.44 6.84
C VAL A 239 9.75 23.68 6.38
N GLN A 240 9.03 24.73 5.95
CA GLN A 240 9.65 26.01 5.61
C GLN A 240 10.34 26.65 6.82
N TYR A 241 9.75 26.57 8.01
CA TYR A 241 10.39 27.05 9.24
C TYR A 241 11.71 26.32 9.49
N VAL A 242 11.72 24.96 9.41
CA VAL A 242 12.93 24.16 9.60
C VAL A 242 14.01 24.52 8.56
N LEU A 243 13.61 24.75 7.32
CA LEU A 243 14.54 25.11 6.24
C LEU A 243 15.22 26.45 6.52
N ASN A 244 14.44 27.47 6.91
CA ASN A 244 14.87 28.86 6.98
C ASN A 244 15.49 29.27 8.33
N ASN A 245 15.46 28.38 9.33
CA ASN A 245 16.03 28.68 10.64
C ASN A 245 17.27 27.79 10.89
N ASP A 246 18.26 28.39 11.57
CA ASP A 246 19.45 27.68 11.98
C ASP A 246 19.13 26.60 13.02
N GLU A 247 20.09 25.70 13.24
CA GLU A 247 19.98 24.66 14.25
C GLU A 247 19.81 25.27 15.65
N SER A 248 18.63 25.05 16.21
CA SER A 248 18.25 25.46 17.55
C SER A 248 17.49 24.32 18.24
N GLU A 249 17.25 24.47 19.54
CA GLU A 249 16.42 23.51 20.28
C GLU A 249 15.02 23.40 19.66
N ASN A 250 14.43 24.52 19.22
CA ASN A 250 13.12 24.53 18.57
C ASN A 250 13.15 23.80 17.21
N THR A 251 14.12 24.09 16.37
CA THR A 251 14.28 23.43 15.06
C THR A 251 14.45 21.92 15.23
N THR A 252 15.31 21.50 16.18
CA THR A 252 15.50 20.08 16.50
C THR A 252 14.21 19.42 16.97
N THR A 253 13.47 20.10 17.86
CA THR A 253 12.18 19.63 18.39
C THR A 253 11.15 19.44 17.27
N ILE A 254 11.04 20.39 16.35
CA ILE A 254 10.13 20.31 15.21
C ILE A 254 10.54 19.17 14.27
N CYS A 255 11.82 19.02 13.94
CA CYS A 255 12.28 17.89 13.10
C CYS A 255 11.90 16.53 13.71
N GLN A 256 12.14 16.35 15.00
CA GLN A 256 11.77 15.12 15.71
C GLN A 256 10.25 14.91 15.72
N GLN A 257 9.47 15.99 15.91
CA GLN A 257 8.01 15.91 15.90
C GLN A 257 7.47 15.50 14.52
N LEU A 258 7.96 16.12 13.46
CA LEU A 258 7.56 15.80 12.08
C LEU A 258 7.93 14.37 11.71
N TYR A 259 9.12 13.91 12.11
CA TYR A 259 9.55 12.53 11.87
C TYR A 259 8.66 11.52 12.60
N ASP A 260 8.38 11.73 13.88
CA ASP A 260 7.56 10.83 14.67
C ASP A 260 6.08 10.85 14.21
N LEU A 261 5.54 12.00 13.80
CA LEU A 261 4.21 12.09 13.17
C LEU A 261 4.13 11.27 11.90
N ALA A 262 5.12 11.40 11.01
CA ALA A 262 5.18 10.64 9.77
C ALA A 262 5.26 9.12 10.03
N ARG A 263 6.06 8.70 11.03
CA ARG A 263 6.14 7.30 11.46
C ARG A 263 4.83 6.80 12.04
N LEU A 264 4.22 7.57 12.93
CA LEU A 264 2.97 7.20 13.60
C LEU A 264 1.81 6.98 12.61
N ALA A 265 1.80 7.72 11.51
CA ALA A 265 0.84 7.52 10.43
C ALA A 265 1.08 6.23 9.62
N ASN A 266 2.25 5.61 9.74
CA ASN A 266 2.62 4.39 9.01
C ASN A 266 2.60 3.14 9.92
N HIS A 267 3.16 3.25 11.14
CA HIS A 267 3.19 2.16 12.12
C HIS A 267 3.26 2.70 13.55
N PRO A 268 2.84 1.90 14.56
CA PRO A 268 2.91 2.32 15.95
C PRO A 268 4.35 2.59 16.40
N LEU A 269 4.53 3.68 17.15
CA LEU A 269 5.80 3.97 17.84
C LEU A 269 6.02 3.00 19.01
N LYS A 270 7.28 2.71 19.33
CA LYS A 270 7.62 1.96 20.54
C LYS A 270 7.19 2.73 21.80
N PRO A 271 6.94 2.06 22.94
CA PRO A 271 6.44 2.73 24.16
C PRO A 271 7.30 3.92 24.61
N GLU A 272 8.62 3.80 24.54
CA GLU A 272 9.55 4.86 24.90
C GLU A 272 9.49 6.04 23.93
N GLU A 273 9.42 5.76 22.62
CA GLU A 273 9.28 6.76 21.57
C GLU A 273 7.94 7.50 21.69
N MET A 274 6.84 6.77 21.95
CA MET A 274 5.52 7.36 22.18
C MET A 274 5.52 8.29 23.40
N THR A 275 6.16 7.89 24.49
CA THR A 275 6.28 8.73 25.70
C THR A 275 7.04 10.02 25.39
N ALA A 276 8.14 9.92 24.65
CA ALA A 276 8.93 11.09 24.23
C ALA A 276 8.14 12.00 23.27
N PHE A 277 7.41 11.40 22.32
CA PHE A 277 6.53 12.11 21.38
C PHE A 277 5.45 12.92 22.12
N VAL A 278 4.72 12.30 23.06
CA VAL A 278 3.68 12.98 23.84
C VAL A 278 4.28 14.10 24.71
N ALA A 279 5.42 13.84 25.37
CA ALA A 279 6.10 14.87 26.18
C ALA A 279 6.55 16.07 25.34
N ARG A 280 7.00 15.84 24.12
CA ARG A 280 7.40 16.88 23.15
C ARG A 280 6.18 17.64 22.64
N SER A 281 5.11 16.95 22.26
CA SER A 281 3.84 17.56 21.80
C SER A 281 3.24 18.54 22.83
N ASN A 282 3.47 18.30 24.13
CA ASN A 282 2.98 19.19 25.19
C ASN A 282 3.85 20.45 25.37
N LYS A 283 5.02 20.54 24.70
CA LYS A 283 5.93 21.70 24.77
C LYS A 283 5.85 22.60 23.54
N ILE A 284 5.37 22.08 22.40
CA ILE A 284 5.13 22.81 21.17
C ILE A 284 3.77 23.52 21.23
#